data_7f07242d49c1e5bb3c4da654de9b8a9e
#
_entry.id   7f07242d49c1e5bb3c4da654de9b8a9e
#
_cell.length_a   1.000
_cell.length_b   1.000
_cell.length_c   1.000
_cell.angle_alpha   90.00
_cell.angle_beta   90.00
_cell.angle_gamma   90.00
#
_symmetry.space_group_name_H-M   'P 1'
#
loop_
_entity.id
_entity.type
_entity.pdbx_description
1 polymer ?
#
loop_
_entity_poly.entity_id
_entity_poly.type
_entity_poly.pdbx_seq_one_letter_code
_entity_poly.pdbx_strand_id
1 'polypeptide(L)'
;MNNKRLVSILTLLAVATGAAIFTLRSERARGAVSSSPDAARHRVAVPVVATQAKLGDLQRYLSAIGTVTPITTVTVQSRVAGQIMAVNFREGQTVKQGQLLIQIDPRPYQVQLEQARGQLAHDTATLRNDMVNLERDRVLYGQNVIARQTLDTQDAAVRQDRGTLLTDKANVDNAKLQLVYSRITAPISGRIGLRLVDPGNIIQANSTQGIAIITQFQPITVVFSISEDNLELVLAAMKAGAVPAEAYDRAFHNQLATGSLLTMDNQIDTNTGTVKLKAEFSNQEQTLFPNQFVNVRMLAQTLHDQVLIPSAAVQRSSLGTFAYVVKPDKTVELRKIEEGLTEGETISVQSGLAAGETVVTSGMDRLQEGSLVTLQSQASKPPLAVNIAQ
;
A
#
# COMPACT_ATOMS: atom_id res chain seq x y z
N MET A 1 44.92 88.86 18.16
CA MET A 1 43.54 89.23 17.73
C MET A 1 43.28 88.45 16.42
N ASN A 2 42.75 87.45 16.53
CA ASN A 2 41.80 86.45 15.95
C ASN A 2 41.78 86.32 14.42
N ASN A 3 42.65 85.43 13.94
CA ASN A 3 42.65 84.90 12.57
C ASN A 3 41.31 84.16 12.15
N LYS A 4 40.37 83.98 13.07
CA LYS A 4 39.07 83.32 12.77
C LYS A 4 38.02 84.25 12.12
N ARG A 5 38.21 85.60 12.20
CA ARG A 5 37.26 86.55 11.57
C ARG A 5 37.58 86.84 10.09
N LEU A 6 38.84 86.67 9.69
CA LEU A 6 39.24 86.90 8.29
C LEU A 6 38.79 85.74 7.35
N VAL A 7 38.75 84.52 7.84
CA VAL A 7 38.30 83.32 7.02
C VAL A 7 36.82 83.41 6.77
N SER A 8 35.99 83.89 7.71
CA SER A 8 34.53 83.94 7.55
C SER A 8 34.07 85.01 6.54
N ILE A 9 34.86 86.08 6.34
CA ILE A 9 34.53 87.16 5.36
C ILE A 9 34.91 86.72 3.94
N LEU A 10 35.98 85.92 3.80
CA LEU A 10 36.38 85.45 2.48
C LEU A 10 35.42 84.31 1.92
N THR A 11 34.84 83.53 2.81
CA THR A 11 33.84 82.51 2.40
C THR A 11 32.48 83.06 2.00
N LEU A 12 32.09 84.22 2.62
CA LEU A 12 30.83 84.88 2.25
C LEU A 12 30.93 85.61 0.90
N LEU A 13 32.09 86.11 0.51
CA LEU A 13 32.30 86.80 -0.79
C LEU A 13 32.35 85.79 -1.96
N ALA A 14 32.85 84.57 -1.74
CA ALA A 14 32.88 83.52 -2.77
C ALA A 14 31.50 82.96 -3.08
N VAL A 15 30.56 82.85 -2.11
CA VAL A 15 29.19 82.40 -2.32
C VAL A 15 28.33 83.42 -3.08
N ALA A 16 28.56 84.72 -2.83
CA ALA A 16 27.82 85.80 -3.51
C ALA A 16 28.18 85.94 -4.99
N THR A 17 29.43 85.70 -5.38
CA THR A 17 29.86 85.71 -6.81
C THR A 17 29.43 84.43 -7.56
N GLY A 18 29.30 83.28 -6.94
CA GLY A 18 28.78 82.05 -7.53
C GLY A 18 27.28 82.10 -7.88
N ALA A 19 26.49 82.79 -7.02
CA ALA A 19 25.06 82.99 -7.23
C ALA A 19 24.70 83.92 -8.39
N ALA A 20 25.51 84.98 -8.60
CA ALA A 20 25.28 85.92 -9.69
C ALA A 20 25.63 85.40 -11.08
N ILE A 21 26.57 84.45 -11.19
CA ILE A 21 26.91 83.77 -12.47
C ILE A 21 25.88 82.67 -12.82
N PHE A 22 25.21 82.11 -11.84
CA PHE A 22 24.18 81.04 -12.08
C PHE A 22 22.86 81.68 -12.55
N THR A 23 22.49 82.89 -12.12
CA THR A 23 21.24 83.54 -12.52
C THR A 23 21.33 84.17 -13.93
N LEU A 24 22.51 84.60 -14.38
CA LEU A 24 22.69 85.12 -15.75
C LEU A 24 22.80 84.06 -16.85
N ARG A 25 22.95 82.80 -16.48
CA ARG A 25 22.99 81.66 -17.43
C ARG A 25 21.64 80.98 -17.62
N SER A 26 20.66 81.27 -16.76
CA SER A 26 19.34 80.68 -16.82
C SER A 26 18.31 81.39 -17.72
N GLU A 27 18.58 82.58 -18.16
CA GLU A 27 17.65 83.38 -19.02
C GLU A 27 17.90 83.29 -20.51
N ARG A 28 18.94 82.53 -20.97
CA ARG A 28 19.19 82.34 -22.43
C ARG A 28 18.75 81.00 -22.98
N ALA A 29 18.04 80.17 -22.22
CA ALA A 29 17.54 78.83 -22.66
C ALA A 29 15.99 78.74 -22.72
N ARG A 30 15.30 79.89 -22.90
CA ARG A 30 13.86 79.90 -23.21
C ARG A 30 13.65 80.31 -24.65
N GLY A 31 13.86 79.29 -25.55
CA GLY A 31 13.54 79.46 -26.95
C GLY A 31 13.49 78.08 -27.62
N ALA A 32 12.32 77.73 -28.02
CA ALA A 32 11.93 76.50 -28.80
C ALA A 32 11.46 75.35 -27.97
N VAL A 33 10.21 75.43 -27.50
CA VAL A 33 9.39 74.22 -27.25
C VAL A 33 8.94 73.75 -28.67
N SER A 34 9.75 72.91 -29.26
CA SER A 34 9.31 72.07 -30.38
C SER A 34 8.42 70.98 -29.80
N SER A 35 7.14 71.06 -30.07
CA SER A 35 6.16 69.99 -29.85
C SER A 35 6.55 68.80 -30.71
N SER A 36 7.32 67.87 -30.14
CA SER A 36 7.50 66.53 -30.70
C SER A 36 6.17 65.78 -30.61
N PRO A 37 5.69 65.22 -31.69
CA PRO A 37 4.50 64.38 -31.61
C PRO A 37 4.81 63.14 -30.72
N ASP A 38 3.82 62.80 -29.95
CA ASP A 38 3.68 61.62 -29.12
C ASP A 38 4.49 60.42 -29.66
N ALA A 39 5.64 60.16 -29.07
CA ALA A 39 6.41 58.98 -29.35
C ALA A 39 5.59 57.81 -28.84
N ALA A 40 4.78 57.25 -29.71
CA ALA A 40 4.17 55.95 -29.51
C ALA A 40 5.29 55.02 -29.07
N ARG A 41 5.39 54.78 -27.73
CA ARG A 41 6.23 53.73 -27.19
C ARG A 41 5.86 52.45 -27.93
N HIS A 42 6.71 52.03 -28.84
CA HIS A 42 6.62 50.70 -29.43
C HIS A 42 6.68 49.74 -28.25
N ARG A 43 5.50 49.30 -27.81
CA ARG A 43 5.38 48.22 -26.82
C ARG A 43 5.89 46.96 -27.51
N VAL A 44 7.18 46.66 -27.33
CA VAL A 44 7.77 45.43 -27.84
C VAL A 44 7.00 44.29 -27.22
N ALA A 45 6.34 43.53 -28.07
CA ALA A 45 5.59 42.36 -27.58
C ALA A 45 6.56 41.33 -27.02
N VAL A 46 6.31 40.91 -25.81
CA VAL A 46 7.11 39.87 -25.12
C VAL A 46 6.72 38.51 -25.68
N PRO A 47 7.69 37.72 -26.18
CA PRO A 47 7.39 36.35 -26.60
C PRO A 47 7.09 35.46 -25.40
N VAL A 48 5.94 34.80 -25.41
CA VAL A 48 5.49 33.92 -24.31
C VAL A 48 4.94 32.62 -24.87
N VAL A 49 5.08 31.53 -24.09
CA VAL A 49 4.35 30.31 -24.33
C VAL A 49 3.10 30.34 -23.45
N ALA A 50 1.97 30.00 -24.02
CA ALA A 50 0.71 29.99 -23.29
C ALA A 50 -0.10 28.74 -23.62
N THR A 51 -0.96 28.33 -22.68
CA THR A 51 -1.82 27.16 -22.79
C THR A 51 -3.23 27.54 -22.36
N GLN A 52 -4.23 26.93 -22.97
CA GLN A 52 -5.63 27.11 -22.57
C GLN A 52 -5.94 26.35 -21.29
N ALA A 53 -6.62 27.01 -20.36
CA ALA A 53 -7.22 26.37 -19.18
C ALA A 53 -8.33 25.42 -19.65
N LYS A 54 -8.26 24.15 -19.24
CA LYS A 54 -9.19 23.11 -19.66
C LYS A 54 -10.07 22.69 -18.49
N LEU A 55 -11.33 22.38 -18.77
CA LEU A 55 -12.18 21.68 -17.81
C LEU A 55 -11.84 20.19 -17.89
N GLY A 56 -11.66 19.56 -16.73
CA GLY A 56 -11.33 18.13 -16.68
C GLY A 56 -11.34 17.58 -15.27
N ASP A 57 -11.16 16.27 -15.19
CA ASP A 57 -11.08 15.55 -13.93
C ASP A 57 -9.64 15.52 -13.41
N LEU A 58 -9.47 15.78 -12.13
CA LEU A 58 -8.18 15.66 -11.45
C LEU A 58 -8.23 14.53 -10.43
N GLN A 59 -7.33 13.59 -10.56
CA GLN A 59 -7.23 12.43 -9.67
C GLN A 59 -6.27 12.76 -8.53
N ARG A 60 -6.76 12.57 -7.30
CA ARG A 60 -5.95 12.72 -6.09
C ARG A 60 -5.43 11.36 -5.65
N TYR A 61 -4.13 11.19 -5.74
CA TYR A 61 -3.45 9.99 -5.28
C TYR A 61 -2.80 10.17 -3.93
N LEU A 62 -2.82 9.12 -3.13
CA LEU A 62 -1.99 9.00 -1.93
C LEU A 62 -0.92 7.96 -2.21
N SER A 63 0.34 8.35 -1.96
CA SER A 63 1.49 7.48 -2.14
C SER A 63 2.12 7.16 -0.79
N ALA A 64 2.46 5.89 -0.57
CA ALA A 64 3.11 5.42 0.65
C ALA A 64 4.02 4.24 0.36
N ILE A 65 5.03 4.06 1.19
CA ILE A 65 5.86 2.84 1.16
C ILE A 65 5.10 1.74 1.89
N GLY A 66 4.99 0.57 1.26
CA GLY A 66 4.35 -0.60 1.82
C GLY A 66 5.26 -1.81 1.85
N THR A 67 4.86 -2.79 2.63
CA THR A 67 5.50 -4.10 2.70
C THR A 67 4.54 -5.15 2.17
N VAL A 68 5.00 -5.96 1.23
CA VAL A 68 4.25 -7.08 0.69
C VAL A 68 4.09 -8.15 1.78
N THR A 69 2.86 -8.51 2.06
CA THR A 69 2.52 -9.47 3.12
C THR A 69 1.63 -10.57 2.53
N PRO A 70 1.98 -11.83 2.67
CA PRO A 70 1.10 -12.91 2.23
C PRO A 70 -0.18 -12.93 3.09
N ILE A 71 -1.28 -13.39 2.49
CA ILE A 71 -2.54 -13.55 3.24
C ILE A 71 -2.36 -14.62 4.32
N THR A 72 -1.69 -15.73 3.97
CA THR A 72 -1.47 -16.84 4.88
C THR A 72 -0.06 -17.38 4.72
N THR A 73 0.60 -17.59 5.85
CA THR A 73 1.88 -18.30 5.94
C THR A 73 1.75 -19.37 7.01
N VAL A 74 2.10 -20.62 6.68
CA VAL A 74 2.03 -21.73 7.60
C VAL A 74 3.36 -22.45 7.67
N THR A 75 3.91 -22.57 8.87
CA THR A 75 5.04 -23.46 9.15
C THR A 75 4.51 -24.87 9.32
N VAL A 76 4.88 -25.75 8.41
CA VAL A 76 4.51 -27.18 8.46
C VAL A 76 5.33 -27.84 9.56
N GLN A 77 4.65 -28.50 10.50
CA GLN A 77 5.25 -29.22 11.61
C GLN A 77 4.71 -30.64 11.67
N SER A 78 5.49 -31.55 12.27
CA SER A 78 5.02 -32.88 12.57
C SER A 78 4.23 -32.92 13.87
N ARG A 79 3.12 -33.67 13.88
CA ARG A 79 2.32 -33.97 15.08
C ARG A 79 2.76 -35.27 15.76
N VAL A 80 3.61 -36.03 15.09
CA VAL A 80 4.12 -37.32 15.59
C VAL A 80 5.63 -37.40 15.40
N ALA A 81 6.31 -38.14 16.25
CA ALA A 81 7.76 -38.35 16.17
C ALA A 81 8.08 -39.49 15.20
N GLY A 82 9.27 -39.52 14.64
CA GLY A 82 9.76 -40.65 13.85
C GLY A 82 10.74 -40.26 12.79
N GLN A 83 11.26 -41.29 12.07
CA GLN A 83 12.21 -41.10 11.00
C GLN A 83 11.50 -40.71 9.69
N ILE A 84 12.04 -39.74 8.99
CA ILE A 84 11.58 -39.35 7.66
C ILE A 84 12.04 -40.40 6.64
N MET A 85 11.07 -41.04 6.00
CA MET A 85 11.31 -42.04 4.95
C MET A 85 11.44 -41.38 3.57
N ALA A 86 10.59 -40.39 3.28
CA ALA A 86 10.57 -39.74 1.98
C ALA A 86 10.12 -38.28 2.10
N VAL A 87 10.69 -37.42 1.26
CA VAL A 87 10.27 -36.04 1.01
C VAL A 87 9.73 -35.96 -0.41
N ASN A 88 8.47 -35.58 -0.56
CA ASN A 88 7.72 -35.63 -1.81
C ASN A 88 7.46 -34.25 -2.40
N PHE A 89 8.30 -33.28 -2.11
CA PHE A 89 8.22 -31.92 -2.69
C PHE A 89 9.62 -31.45 -3.10
N ARG A 90 9.67 -30.48 -4.01
CA ARG A 90 10.86 -29.71 -4.36
C ARG A 90 10.78 -28.33 -3.76
N GLU A 91 11.91 -27.78 -3.36
CA GLU A 91 12.01 -26.42 -2.86
C GLU A 91 11.50 -25.41 -3.89
N GLY A 92 10.73 -24.42 -3.44
CA GLY A 92 10.16 -23.40 -4.30
C GLY A 92 8.98 -23.83 -5.17
N GLN A 93 8.55 -25.10 -5.15
CA GLN A 93 7.40 -25.53 -5.94
C GLN A 93 6.07 -25.01 -5.35
N THR A 94 5.05 -24.91 -6.20
CA THR A 94 3.67 -24.69 -5.76
C THR A 94 3.05 -26.04 -5.36
N VAL A 95 2.48 -26.09 -4.16
CA VAL A 95 1.78 -27.26 -3.60
C VAL A 95 0.30 -26.95 -3.44
N LYS A 96 -0.54 -27.98 -3.54
CA LYS A 96 -1.99 -27.90 -3.28
C LYS A 96 -2.29 -28.37 -1.87
N GLN A 97 -3.32 -27.80 -1.26
CA GLN A 97 -3.84 -28.28 0.02
C GLN A 97 -4.12 -29.78 -0.03
N GLY A 98 -3.68 -30.54 0.99
CA GLY A 98 -3.80 -31.99 1.06
C GLY A 98 -2.71 -32.76 0.33
N GLN A 99 -1.83 -32.11 -0.45
CA GLN A 99 -0.72 -32.77 -1.14
C GLN A 99 0.26 -33.35 -0.11
N LEU A 100 0.67 -34.62 -0.29
CA LEU A 100 1.65 -35.29 0.56
C LEU A 100 3.03 -34.62 0.42
N LEU A 101 3.57 -34.16 1.53
CA LEU A 101 4.89 -33.51 1.60
C LEU A 101 5.96 -34.45 2.13
N ILE A 102 5.66 -35.11 3.25
CA ILE A 102 6.62 -35.99 3.93
C ILE A 102 5.91 -37.26 4.40
N GLN A 103 6.65 -38.36 4.29
CA GLN A 103 6.27 -39.63 4.88
C GLN A 103 7.21 -39.95 6.05
N ILE A 104 6.67 -39.99 7.25
CA ILE A 104 7.33 -40.55 8.43
C ILE A 104 7.17 -42.07 8.40
N ASP A 105 8.07 -42.82 9.00
CA ASP A 105 7.95 -44.31 9.09
C ASP A 105 6.63 -44.69 9.72
N PRO A 106 5.70 -45.31 8.97
CA PRO A 106 4.38 -45.65 9.46
C PRO A 106 4.34 -46.94 10.28
N ARG A 107 5.41 -47.75 10.22
CA ARG A 107 5.43 -49.10 10.82
C ARG A 107 5.12 -49.11 12.33
N PRO A 108 5.73 -48.23 13.17
CA PRO A 108 5.39 -48.21 14.59
C PRO A 108 3.90 -47.92 14.84
N TYR A 109 3.33 -46.99 14.05
CA TYR A 109 1.90 -46.61 14.16
C TYR A 109 0.95 -47.69 13.64
N GLN A 110 1.37 -48.44 12.62
CA GLN A 110 0.64 -49.61 12.14
C GLN A 110 0.55 -50.70 13.20
N VAL A 111 1.69 -51.01 13.85
CA VAL A 111 1.73 -51.98 14.95
C VAL A 111 0.84 -51.55 16.12
N GLN A 112 0.88 -50.29 16.52
CA GLN A 112 -0.01 -49.75 17.56
C GLN A 112 -1.48 -49.87 17.18
N LEU A 113 -1.84 -49.60 15.94
CA LEU A 113 -3.21 -49.75 15.46
C LEU A 113 -3.66 -51.20 15.50
N GLU A 114 -2.83 -52.16 15.06
CA GLU A 114 -3.17 -53.60 15.10
C GLU A 114 -3.28 -54.08 16.55
N GLN A 115 -2.44 -53.62 17.47
CA GLN A 115 -2.55 -53.93 18.89
C GLN A 115 -3.88 -53.42 19.49
N ALA A 116 -4.25 -52.16 19.20
CA ALA A 116 -5.52 -51.58 19.65
C ALA A 116 -6.75 -52.37 19.07
N ARG A 117 -6.66 -52.79 17.80
CA ARG A 117 -7.69 -53.60 17.16
C ARG A 117 -7.80 -54.97 17.80
N GLY A 118 -6.66 -55.61 18.13
CA GLY A 118 -6.65 -56.91 18.82
C GLY A 118 -7.33 -56.81 20.20
N GLN A 119 -7.07 -55.77 20.98
CA GLN A 119 -7.73 -55.53 22.27
C GLN A 119 -9.25 -55.35 22.09
N LEU A 120 -9.68 -54.50 21.12
CA LEU A 120 -11.08 -54.27 20.81
C LEU A 120 -11.78 -55.58 20.42
N ALA A 121 -11.14 -56.48 19.64
CA ALA A 121 -11.68 -57.75 19.27
C ALA A 121 -11.84 -58.71 20.45
N HIS A 122 -10.84 -58.75 21.35
CA HIS A 122 -10.88 -59.52 22.60
C HIS A 122 -12.08 -59.13 23.44
N ASP A 123 -12.20 -57.81 23.75
CA ASP A 123 -13.23 -57.30 24.67
C ASP A 123 -14.64 -57.33 24.03
N THR A 124 -14.70 -57.26 22.69
CA THR A 124 -15.94 -57.52 21.97
C THR A 124 -16.42 -58.98 22.16
N ALA A 125 -15.49 -59.96 22.17
CA ALA A 125 -15.82 -61.34 22.39
C ALA A 125 -16.24 -61.58 23.87
N THR A 126 -15.58 -60.93 24.84
CA THR A 126 -15.95 -60.96 26.25
C THR A 126 -17.35 -60.42 26.47
N LEU A 127 -17.66 -59.24 25.98
CA LEU A 127 -19.00 -58.67 26.06
C LEU A 127 -20.05 -59.55 25.45
N ARG A 128 -19.76 -60.18 24.27
CA ARG A 128 -20.68 -61.09 23.63
C ARG A 128 -20.98 -62.30 24.54
N ASN A 129 -19.95 -62.90 25.18
CA ASN A 129 -20.11 -63.99 26.11
C ASN A 129 -20.98 -63.61 27.32
N ASP A 130 -20.71 -62.46 27.90
CA ASP A 130 -21.43 -61.96 29.09
C ASP A 130 -22.87 -61.54 28.74
N MET A 131 -23.14 -61.08 27.55
CA MET A 131 -24.51 -60.88 27.07
C MET A 131 -25.29 -62.23 26.92
N VAL A 132 -24.64 -63.27 26.43
CA VAL A 132 -25.25 -64.60 26.32
C VAL A 132 -25.52 -65.16 27.73
N ASN A 133 -24.59 -64.98 28.69
CA ASN A 133 -24.78 -65.39 30.06
C ASN A 133 -25.92 -64.61 30.72
N LEU A 134 -25.98 -63.29 30.53
CA LEU A 134 -27.06 -62.44 31.07
C LEU A 134 -28.43 -62.90 30.52
N GLU A 135 -28.55 -63.28 29.27
CA GLU A 135 -29.80 -63.75 28.72
C GLU A 135 -30.18 -65.11 29.30
N ARG A 136 -29.22 -66.03 29.52
CA ARG A 136 -29.44 -67.27 30.21
C ARG A 136 -29.88 -67.04 31.66
N ASP A 137 -29.23 -66.14 32.38
CA ASP A 137 -29.56 -65.81 33.78
C ASP A 137 -30.97 -65.16 33.87
N ARG A 138 -31.39 -64.38 32.91
CA ARG A 138 -32.76 -63.85 32.86
C ARG A 138 -33.81 -64.94 32.76
N VAL A 139 -33.57 -65.94 31.92
CA VAL A 139 -34.49 -67.11 31.79
C VAL A 139 -34.55 -67.89 33.11
N LEU A 140 -33.38 -68.20 33.72
CA LEU A 140 -33.29 -68.96 34.98
C LEU A 140 -33.92 -68.21 36.17
N TYR A 141 -33.75 -66.87 36.21
CA TYR A 141 -34.40 -66.04 37.23
C TYR A 141 -35.94 -66.06 37.04
N GLY A 142 -36.46 -65.96 35.80
CA GLY A 142 -37.87 -66.10 35.49
C GLY A 142 -38.47 -67.43 35.92
N GLN A 143 -37.63 -68.50 35.98
CA GLN A 143 -38.00 -69.85 36.50
C GLN A 143 -37.75 -70.01 38.01
N ASN A 144 -37.32 -68.96 38.76
CA ASN A 144 -36.96 -68.98 40.17
C ASN A 144 -35.79 -69.93 40.51
N VAL A 145 -34.87 -70.20 39.57
CA VAL A 145 -33.75 -71.13 39.77
C VAL A 145 -32.51 -70.38 40.33
N ILE A 146 -32.36 -69.09 40.07
CA ILE A 146 -31.23 -68.28 40.58
C ILE A 146 -31.71 -67.08 41.42
N ALA A 147 -30.82 -66.62 42.31
CA ALA A 147 -31.09 -65.43 43.08
C ALA A 147 -31.02 -64.11 42.22
N ARG A 148 -31.78 -63.12 42.58
CA ARG A 148 -31.77 -61.82 41.95
C ARG A 148 -30.38 -61.19 41.90
N GLN A 149 -29.59 -61.35 43.00
CA GLN A 149 -28.21 -60.86 43.08
C GLN A 149 -27.33 -61.38 41.95
N THR A 150 -27.47 -62.65 41.50
CA THR A 150 -26.72 -63.22 40.41
C THR A 150 -27.05 -62.49 39.09
N LEU A 151 -28.34 -62.27 38.80
CA LEU A 151 -28.78 -61.54 37.63
C LEU A 151 -28.27 -60.08 37.63
N ASP A 152 -28.39 -59.37 38.79
CA ASP A 152 -27.92 -57.96 38.92
C ASP A 152 -26.41 -57.88 38.75
N THR A 153 -25.62 -58.87 39.23
CA THR A 153 -24.18 -58.95 39.02
C THR A 153 -23.80 -59.11 37.57
N GLN A 154 -24.48 -60.04 36.85
CA GLN A 154 -24.21 -60.26 35.40
C GLN A 154 -24.61 -59.05 34.56
N ASP A 155 -25.72 -58.38 34.91
CA ASP A 155 -26.13 -57.17 34.23
C ASP A 155 -25.12 -56.00 34.48
N ALA A 156 -24.54 -55.94 35.70
CA ALA A 156 -23.46 -54.97 35.99
C ALA A 156 -22.19 -55.27 35.17
N ALA A 157 -21.83 -56.58 35.01
CA ALA A 157 -20.69 -57.01 34.20
C ALA A 157 -20.87 -56.56 32.71
N VAL A 158 -22.04 -56.82 32.14
CA VAL A 158 -22.35 -56.39 30.77
C VAL A 158 -22.27 -54.87 30.62
N ARG A 159 -22.71 -54.06 31.61
CA ARG A 159 -22.57 -52.59 31.56
C ARG A 159 -21.11 -52.17 31.66
N GLN A 160 -20.29 -52.82 32.49
CA GLN A 160 -18.87 -52.60 32.59
C GLN A 160 -18.15 -52.85 31.26
N ASP A 161 -18.41 -54.04 30.66
CA ASP A 161 -17.82 -54.43 29.36
C ASP A 161 -18.19 -53.46 28.22
N ARG A 162 -19.43 -52.95 28.21
CA ARG A 162 -19.82 -51.88 27.27
C ARG A 162 -19.00 -50.62 27.45
N GLY A 163 -18.70 -50.25 28.69
CA GLY A 163 -17.81 -49.12 29.02
C GLY A 163 -16.37 -49.37 28.52
N THR A 164 -15.83 -50.58 28.77
CA THR A 164 -14.51 -50.97 28.24
C THR A 164 -14.44 -50.90 26.74
N LEU A 165 -15.47 -51.42 26.05
CA LEU A 165 -15.55 -51.37 24.57
C LEU A 165 -15.55 -49.96 23.99
N LEU A 166 -16.18 -48.98 24.68
CA LEU A 166 -16.12 -47.57 24.25
C LEU A 166 -14.69 -47.01 24.37
N THR A 167 -13.96 -47.38 25.45
CA THR A 167 -12.57 -47.03 25.63
C THR A 167 -11.67 -47.58 24.52
N ASP A 168 -11.86 -48.88 24.18
CA ASP A 168 -11.08 -49.55 23.15
C ASP A 168 -11.35 -48.96 21.76
N LYS A 169 -12.59 -48.64 21.44
CA LYS A 169 -12.91 -47.90 20.19
C LYS A 169 -12.15 -46.58 20.12
N ALA A 170 -12.11 -45.83 21.22
CA ALA A 170 -11.37 -44.57 21.28
C ALA A 170 -9.85 -44.80 21.11
N ASN A 171 -9.30 -45.90 21.70
CA ASN A 171 -7.88 -46.25 21.52
C ASN A 171 -7.57 -46.62 20.03
N VAL A 172 -8.43 -47.35 19.36
CA VAL A 172 -8.31 -47.66 17.92
C VAL A 172 -8.35 -46.39 17.10
N ASP A 173 -9.26 -45.45 17.39
CA ASP A 173 -9.38 -44.21 16.66
C ASP A 173 -8.17 -43.29 16.89
N ASN A 174 -7.62 -43.25 18.11
CA ASN A 174 -6.37 -42.56 18.41
C ASN A 174 -5.18 -43.15 17.62
N ALA A 175 -5.03 -44.48 17.60
CA ALA A 175 -3.97 -45.12 16.84
C ALA A 175 -4.10 -44.86 15.31
N LYS A 176 -5.33 -44.88 14.77
CA LYS A 176 -5.58 -44.47 13.40
C LYS A 176 -5.16 -43.03 13.11
N LEU A 177 -5.49 -42.11 14.02
CA LEU A 177 -5.15 -40.69 13.89
C LEU A 177 -3.63 -40.47 13.87
N GLN A 178 -2.88 -41.17 14.74
CA GLN A 178 -1.41 -41.13 14.74
C GLN A 178 -0.83 -41.67 13.42
N LEU A 179 -1.40 -42.74 12.86
CA LEU A 179 -1.01 -43.26 11.56
C LEU A 179 -1.31 -42.26 10.44
N VAL A 180 -2.42 -41.54 10.49
CA VAL A 180 -2.73 -40.46 9.54
C VAL A 180 -1.69 -39.34 9.65
N TYR A 181 -1.31 -38.95 10.87
CA TYR A 181 -0.31 -37.89 11.10
C TYR A 181 1.11 -38.28 10.67
N SER A 182 1.41 -39.58 10.48
CA SER A 182 2.68 -40.01 9.87
C SER A 182 2.81 -39.56 8.40
N ARG A 183 1.71 -39.16 7.76
CA ARG A 183 1.64 -38.61 6.42
C ARG A 183 1.42 -37.10 6.52
N ILE A 184 2.48 -36.34 6.41
CA ILE A 184 2.41 -34.88 6.52
C ILE A 184 1.99 -34.31 5.19
N THR A 185 0.84 -33.63 5.17
CA THR A 185 0.27 -33.00 3.99
C THR A 185 0.29 -31.48 4.10
N ALA A 186 0.22 -30.77 2.97
CA ALA A 186 0.13 -29.33 2.92
C ALA A 186 -1.19 -28.84 3.54
N PRO A 187 -1.15 -27.98 4.58
CA PRO A 187 -2.36 -27.45 5.21
C PRO A 187 -3.07 -26.41 4.35
N ILE A 188 -2.33 -25.72 3.48
CA ILE A 188 -2.83 -24.71 2.54
C ILE A 188 -2.21 -24.92 1.16
N SER A 189 -2.85 -24.35 0.12
CA SER A 189 -2.23 -24.22 -1.20
C SER A 189 -1.31 -23.01 -1.21
N GLY A 190 -0.12 -23.10 -1.80
CA GLY A 190 0.84 -22.03 -1.86
C GLY A 190 2.22 -22.48 -2.32
N ARG A 191 3.19 -21.60 -2.27
CA ARG A 191 4.59 -21.92 -2.60
C ARG A 191 5.30 -22.41 -1.35
N ILE A 192 5.94 -23.58 -1.44
CA ILE A 192 6.74 -24.13 -0.36
C ILE A 192 8.15 -23.54 -0.41
N GLY A 193 8.69 -23.18 0.74
CA GLY A 193 10.03 -22.61 0.89
C GLY A 193 11.14 -23.66 0.85
N LEU A 194 12.25 -23.32 1.48
CA LEU A 194 13.38 -24.22 1.64
C LEU A 194 13.05 -25.40 2.56
N ARG A 195 13.67 -26.53 2.32
CA ARG A 195 13.55 -27.72 3.13
C ARG A 195 14.46 -27.61 4.36
N LEU A 196 13.88 -27.83 5.54
CA LEU A 196 14.59 -27.76 6.82
C LEU A 196 14.97 -29.14 7.36
N VAL A 197 14.54 -30.21 6.68
CA VAL A 197 14.74 -31.61 7.11
C VAL A 197 15.03 -32.50 5.92
N ASP A 198 15.79 -33.59 6.13
CA ASP A 198 16.21 -34.54 5.10
C ASP A 198 15.63 -35.95 5.34
N PRO A 199 15.49 -36.78 4.31
CA PRO A 199 15.24 -38.20 4.47
C PRO A 199 16.30 -38.83 5.37
N GLY A 200 15.86 -39.67 6.32
CA GLY A 200 16.75 -40.24 7.35
C GLY A 200 16.77 -39.48 8.67
N ASN A 201 16.43 -38.21 8.69
CA ASN A 201 16.35 -37.42 9.94
C ASN A 201 15.22 -37.96 10.83
N ILE A 202 15.47 -37.93 12.14
CA ILE A 202 14.43 -38.21 13.15
C ILE A 202 13.87 -36.88 13.63
N ILE A 203 12.55 -36.71 13.48
CA ILE A 203 11.84 -35.52 13.92
C ILE A 203 11.02 -35.82 15.19
N GLN A 204 10.88 -34.78 16.02
CA GLN A 204 10.05 -34.82 17.22
C GLN A 204 8.68 -34.21 16.91
N ALA A 205 7.66 -34.68 17.64
CA ALA A 205 6.34 -34.07 17.58
C ALA A 205 6.41 -32.60 18.07
N ASN A 206 5.71 -31.71 17.36
CA ASN A 206 5.59 -30.28 17.69
C ASN A 206 6.96 -29.54 17.80
N SER A 207 7.97 -29.98 17.03
CA SER A 207 9.26 -29.30 16.96
C SER A 207 9.08 -27.87 16.43
N THR A 208 9.68 -26.91 17.12
CA THR A 208 9.64 -25.47 16.73
C THR A 208 10.38 -25.18 15.43
N GLN A 209 11.33 -26.02 15.06
CA GLN A 209 12.13 -25.84 13.84
C GLN A 209 11.28 -25.93 12.56
N GLY A 210 10.16 -26.66 12.59
CA GLY A 210 9.34 -26.90 11.42
C GLY A 210 10.01 -27.81 10.39
N ILE A 211 9.30 -28.07 9.32
CA ILE A 211 9.72 -28.93 8.18
C ILE A 211 9.96 -28.08 6.96
N ALA A 212 9.03 -27.20 6.67
CA ALA A 212 9.06 -26.21 5.60
C ALA A 212 8.01 -25.13 5.89
N ILE A 213 8.12 -23.99 5.21
CA ILE A 213 7.13 -22.91 5.28
C ILE A 213 6.36 -22.90 3.97
N ILE A 214 5.03 -22.85 4.04
CA ILE A 214 4.16 -22.68 2.87
C ILE A 214 3.56 -21.29 2.96
N THR A 215 3.72 -20.52 1.88
CA THR A 215 3.26 -19.14 1.77
C THR A 215 2.30 -19.01 0.61
N GLN A 216 1.14 -18.39 0.85
CA GLN A 216 0.19 -18.08 -0.19
C GLN A 216 0.64 -16.83 -0.95
N PHE A 217 0.91 -16.98 -2.25
CA PHE A 217 1.36 -15.90 -3.14
C PHE A 217 0.23 -15.26 -3.94
N GLN A 218 -0.90 -15.96 -4.04
CA GLN A 218 -2.03 -15.57 -4.88
C GLN A 218 -3.35 -15.84 -4.13
N PRO A 219 -4.11 -14.79 -3.82
CA PRO A 219 -3.75 -13.38 -3.87
C PRO A 219 -2.70 -13.03 -2.80
N ILE A 220 -2.11 -11.83 -2.92
CA ILE A 220 -1.14 -11.29 -1.96
C ILE A 220 -1.60 -9.91 -1.50
N THR A 221 -1.14 -9.46 -0.34
CA THR A 221 -1.50 -8.13 0.17
C THR A 221 -0.27 -7.25 0.35
N VAL A 222 -0.49 -5.94 0.33
CA VAL A 222 0.50 -4.95 0.72
C VAL A 222 -0.05 -4.15 1.88
N VAL A 223 0.72 -4.06 2.94
CA VAL A 223 0.42 -3.22 4.10
C VAL A 223 1.25 -1.96 4.00
N PHE A 224 0.60 -0.80 4.07
CA PHE A 224 1.23 0.51 4.01
C PHE A 224 0.55 1.48 4.97
N SER A 225 1.22 2.58 5.34
CA SER A 225 0.71 3.54 6.31
C SER A 225 0.49 4.89 5.65
N ILE A 226 -0.60 5.57 6.01
CA ILE A 226 -0.89 6.95 5.61
C ILE A 226 -1.02 7.83 6.86
N SER A 227 -0.82 9.15 6.71
CA SER A 227 -1.10 10.12 7.78
C SER A 227 -2.58 10.11 8.16
N GLU A 228 -2.88 10.29 9.45
CA GLU A 228 -4.24 10.44 9.96
C GLU A 228 -5.00 11.61 9.31
N ASP A 229 -4.31 12.66 8.84
CA ASP A 229 -4.92 13.78 8.12
C ASP A 229 -5.69 13.35 6.86
N ASN A 230 -5.31 12.21 6.26
CA ASN A 230 -5.97 11.66 5.08
C ASN A 230 -7.05 10.63 5.42
N LEU A 231 -7.31 10.39 6.70
CA LEU A 231 -8.24 9.35 7.15
C LEU A 231 -9.65 9.56 6.62
N GLU A 232 -10.20 10.77 6.76
CA GLU A 232 -11.55 11.10 6.28
C GLU A 232 -11.69 10.91 4.77
N LEU A 233 -10.65 11.29 4.01
CA LEU A 233 -10.61 11.13 2.57
C LEU A 233 -10.68 9.65 2.16
N VAL A 234 -9.89 8.79 2.82
CA VAL A 234 -9.88 7.34 2.55
C VAL A 234 -11.19 6.69 2.97
N LEU A 235 -11.76 7.08 4.12
CA LEU A 235 -13.06 6.59 4.55
C LEU A 235 -14.18 6.96 3.57
N ALA A 236 -14.15 8.18 3.02
CA ALA A 236 -15.09 8.62 2.00
C ALA A 236 -14.93 7.80 0.71
N ALA A 237 -13.69 7.57 0.26
CA ALA A 237 -13.40 6.74 -0.90
C ALA A 237 -13.91 5.30 -0.72
N MET A 238 -13.65 4.68 0.42
CA MET A 238 -14.12 3.31 0.72
C MET A 238 -15.65 3.21 0.77
N LYS A 239 -16.33 4.26 1.24
CA LYS A 239 -17.80 4.31 1.22
C LYS A 239 -18.37 4.46 -0.20
N ALA A 240 -17.64 5.15 -1.08
CA ALA A 240 -18.05 5.34 -2.47
C ALA A 240 -17.88 4.07 -3.32
N GLY A 241 -16.98 3.15 -2.93
CA GLY A 241 -16.77 1.89 -3.64
C GLY A 241 -15.36 1.33 -3.49
N ALA A 242 -14.98 0.49 -4.43
CA ALA A 242 -13.63 -0.07 -4.48
C ALA A 242 -12.60 1.04 -4.76
N VAL A 243 -11.58 1.12 -3.93
CA VAL A 243 -10.49 2.10 -4.03
C VAL A 243 -9.33 1.44 -4.78
N PRO A 244 -9.02 1.87 -6.03
CA PRO A 244 -7.90 1.32 -6.79
C PRO A 244 -6.56 1.60 -6.12
N ALA A 245 -5.70 0.60 -6.14
CA ALA A 245 -4.33 0.69 -5.63
C ALA A 245 -3.36 0.07 -6.63
N GLU A 246 -2.23 0.70 -6.81
CA GLU A 246 -1.16 0.28 -7.70
C GLU A 246 0.12 0.08 -6.89
N ALA A 247 0.81 -1.00 -7.14
CA ALA A 247 2.11 -1.26 -6.53
C ALA A 247 3.22 -1.02 -7.55
N TYR A 248 4.22 -0.24 -7.16
CA TYR A 248 5.39 0.11 -7.96
C TYR A 248 6.67 -0.42 -7.32
N ASP A 249 7.71 -0.50 -8.13
CA ASP A 249 9.05 -0.77 -7.63
C ASP A 249 9.55 0.35 -6.68
N ARG A 250 10.67 0.10 -6.02
CA ARG A 250 11.24 1.04 -5.05
C ARG A 250 11.62 2.39 -5.67
N ALA A 251 11.93 2.41 -6.96
CA ALA A 251 12.29 3.63 -7.69
C ALA A 251 11.08 4.35 -8.30
N PHE A 252 9.87 3.82 -8.15
CA PHE A 252 8.63 4.34 -8.76
C PHE A 252 8.64 4.33 -10.31
N HIS A 253 9.49 3.47 -10.92
CA HIS A 253 9.62 3.42 -12.38
C HIS A 253 8.66 2.40 -13.01
N ASN A 254 8.56 1.21 -12.40
CA ASN A 254 7.80 0.11 -12.97
C ASN A 254 6.59 -0.22 -12.10
N GLN A 255 5.42 -0.26 -12.69
CA GLN A 255 4.22 -0.79 -12.06
C GLN A 255 4.33 -2.31 -12.00
N LEU A 256 4.29 -2.87 -10.78
CA LEU A 256 4.43 -4.30 -10.53
C LEU A 256 3.09 -5.02 -10.54
N ALA A 257 2.04 -4.37 -10.02
CA ALA A 257 0.71 -4.96 -9.94
C ALA A 257 -0.37 -3.88 -9.74
N THR A 258 -1.60 -4.23 -10.13
CA THR A 258 -2.81 -3.47 -9.83
C THR A 258 -3.68 -4.27 -8.87
N GLY A 259 -4.35 -3.57 -7.98
CA GLY A 259 -5.22 -4.16 -6.97
C GLY A 259 -6.22 -3.15 -6.42
N SER A 260 -6.74 -3.41 -5.25
CA SER A 260 -7.67 -2.53 -4.57
C SER A 260 -7.45 -2.55 -3.06
N LEU A 261 -7.84 -1.47 -2.40
CA LEU A 261 -7.83 -1.38 -0.95
C LEU A 261 -8.81 -2.41 -0.38
N LEU A 262 -8.31 -3.30 0.49
CA LEU A 262 -9.09 -4.34 1.12
C LEU A 262 -9.71 -3.85 2.43
N THR A 263 -8.88 -3.25 3.28
CA THR A 263 -9.30 -2.80 4.61
C THR A 263 -8.33 -1.79 5.18
N MET A 264 -8.76 -1.15 6.23
CA MET A 264 -7.99 -0.23 7.06
C MET A 264 -7.93 -0.79 8.49
N ASP A 265 -6.84 -0.55 9.19
CA ASP A 265 -6.70 -0.89 10.60
C ASP A 265 -7.70 -0.08 11.45
N ASN A 266 -8.12 -0.64 12.56
CA ASN A 266 -9.08 0.00 13.49
C ASN A 266 -8.40 0.92 14.52
N GLN A 267 -7.07 1.08 14.45
CA GLN A 267 -6.28 1.88 15.37
C GLN A 267 -5.30 2.78 14.60
N ILE A 268 -5.09 3.98 15.13
CA ILE A 268 -4.02 4.88 14.70
C ILE A 268 -2.80 4.58 15.57
N ASP A 269 -1.63 4.48 14.96
CA ASP A 269 -0.37 4.42 15.68
C ASP A 269 -0.04 5.81 16.21
N THR A 270 -0.21 6.01 17.51
CA THR A 270 -0.03 7.31 18.17
C THR A 270 1.41 7.79 18.20
N ASN A 271 2.40 6.91 17.95
CA ASN A 271 3.81 7.31 17.89
C ASN A 271 4.15 7.97 16.57
N THR A 272 3.44 7.62 15.50
CA THR A 272 3.71 8.09 14.14
C THR A 272 2.59 8.92 13.55
N GLY A 273 1.40 8.99 14.19
CA GLY A 273 0.21 9.66 13.66
C GLY A 273 -0.25 9.05 12.33
N THR A 274 -0.12 7.72 12.18
CA THR A 274 -0.47 7.02 10.94
C THR A 274 -1.48 5.92 11.17
N VAL A 275 -2.24 5.59 10.13
CA VAL A 275 -3.13 4.43 10.08
C VAL A 275 -2.66 3.45 9.03
N LYS A 276 -2.71 2.15 9.35
CA LYS A 276 -2.31 1.10 8.42
C LYS A 276 -3.46 0.74 7.49
N LEU A 277 -3.13 0.65 6.21
CA LEU A 277 -4.01 0.19 5.16
C LEU A 277 -3.50 -1.14 4.60
N LYS A 278 -4.42 -1.96 4.13
CA LYS A 278 -4.10 -3.21 3.45
C LYS A 278 -4.80 -3.22 2.09
N ALA A 279 -4.01 -3.32 1.03
CA ALA A 279 -4.51 -3.52 -0.33
C ALA A 279 -4.25 -4.96 -0.79
N GLU A 280 -5.15 -5.51 -1.61
CA GLU A 280 -5.06 -6.85 -2.17
C GLU A 280 -4.72 -6.78 -3.65
N PHE A 281 -3.83 -7.68 -4.09
CA PHE A 281 -3.35 -7.82 -5.45
C PHE A 281 -3.46 -9.28 -5.89
N SER A 282 -3.92 -9.54 -7.09
CA SER A 282 -4.08 -10.90 -7.63
C SER A 282 -2.74 -11.64 -7.79
N ASN A 283 -1.67 -10.89 -8.07
CA ASN A 283 -0.28 -11.36 -8.21
C ASN A 283 -0.12 -12.57 -9.15
N GLN A 284 -0.86 -12.61 -10.27
CA GLN A 284 -0.84 -13.73 -11.21
C GLN A 284 0.56 -13.93 -11.82
N GLU A 285 1.26 -12.85 -12.09
CA GLU A 285 2.62 -12.87 -12.64
C GLU A 285 3.72 -13.10 -11.59
N GLN A 286 3.34 -13.22 -10.31
CA GLN A 286 4.25 -13.41 -9.16
C GLN A 286 5.36 -12.33 -9.07
N THR A 287 5.05 -11.11 -9.46
CA THR A 287 5.96 -9.95 -9.40
C THR A 287 6.15 -9.43 -7.97
N LEU A 288 5.15 -9.65 -7.10
CA LEU A 288 5.20 -9.26 -5.70
C LEU A 288 5.67 -10.44 -4.84
N PHE A 289 6.76 -10.24 -4.10
CA PHE A 289 7.34 -11.23 -3.18
C PHE A 289 7.07 -10.85 -1.72
N PRO A 290 6.77 -11.83 -0.83
CA PRO A 290 6.64 -11.59 0.60
C PRO A 290 7.84 -10.83 1.18
N ASN A 291 7.56 -9.88 2.07
CA ASN A 291 8.50 -8.98 2.72
C ASN A 291 9.24 -8.00 1.77
N GLN A 292 8.86 -7.93 0.50
CA GLN A 292 9.36 -6.92 -0.43
C GLN A 292 8.80 -5.54 -0.06
N PHE A 293 9.65 -4.50 -0.13
CA PHE A 293 9.21 -3.12 -0.05
C PHE A 293 8.77 -2.63 -1.43
N VAL A 294 7.61 -2.02 -1.49
CA VAL A 294 7.01 -1.46 -2.69
C VAL A 294 6.45 -0.08 -2.40
N ASN A 295 6.37 0.76 -3.42
CA ASN A 295 5.60 2.00 -3.34
C ASN A 295 4.16 1.70 -3.74
N VAL A 296 3.21 2.10 -2.92
CA VAL A 296 1.78 1.99 -3.22
C VAL A 296 1.26 3.37 -3.59
N ARG A 297 0.56 3.44 -4.71
CA ARG A 297 -0.19 4.62 -5.15
C ARG A 297 -1.67 4.26 -5.14
N MET A 298 -2.46 4.97 -4.34
CA MET A 298 -3.88 4.71 -4.14
C MET A 298 -4.70 5.91 -4.60
N LEU A 299 -5.71 5.67 -5.43
CA LEU A 299 -6.64 6.73 -5.88
C LEU A 299 -7.62 7.04 -4.75
N ALA A 300 -7.39 8.16 -4.07
CA ALA A 300 -8.19 8.56 -2.92
C ALA A 300 -9.44 9.37 -3.30
N GLN A 301 -9.38 10.16 -4.38
CA GLN A 301 -10.48 10.99 -4.84
C GLN A 301 -10.34 11.35 -6.31
N THR A 302 -11.45 11.47 -7.02
CA THR A 302 -11.50 12.13 -8.33
C THR A 302 -12.32 13.42 -8.18
N LEU A 303 -11.69 14.55 -8.45
CA LEU A 303 -12.36 15.87 -8.50
C LEU A 303 -12.83 16.09 -9.92
N HIS A 304 -14.15 16.13 -10.12
CA HIS A 304 -14.75 16.35 -11.42
C HIS A 304 -14.87 17.85 -11.74
N ASP A 305 -14.91 18.17 -13.03
CA ASP A 305 -15.20 19.54 -13.54
C ASP A 305 -14.27 20.61 -12.96
N GLN A 306 -12.97 20.30 -12.79
CA GLN A 306 -11.98 21.28 -12.33
C GLN A 306 -11.39 22.09 -13.49
N VAL A 307 -11.12 23.38 -13.24
CA VAL A 307 -10.34 24.17 -14.18
C VAL A 307 -8.87 23.82 -14.00
N LEU A 308 -8.28 23.20 -15.02
CA LEU A 308 -6.92 22.67 -14.99
C LEU A 308 -5.96 23.54 -15.79
N ILE A 309 -4.82 23.89 -15.21
CA ILE A 309 -3.71 24.58 -15.87
C ILE A 309 -2.39 23.86 -15.55
N PRO A 310 -1.36 24.03 -16.40
CA PRO A 310 -0.01 23.59 -16.04
C PRO A 310 0.50 24.31 -14.79
N SER A 311 1.14 23.60 -13.87
CA SER A 311 1.72 24.16 -12.65
C SER A 311 2.74 25.29 -12.94
N ALA A 312 3.40 25.23 -14.10
CA ALA A 312 4.30 26.27 -14.60
C ALA A 312 3.61 27.63 -14.86
N ALA A 313 2.28 27.68 -15.01
CA ALA A 313 1.54 28.92 -15.19
C ALA A 313 1.29 29.68 -13.88
N VAL A 314 1.46 29.01 -12.74
CA VAL A 314 1.18 29.59 -11.43
C VAL A 314 2.39 30.34 -10.91
N GLN A 315 2.19 31.60 -10.55
CA GLN A 315 3.20 32.45 -9.93
C GLN A 315 2.84 32.76 -8.49
N ARG A 316 3.84 32.74 -7.62
CA ARG A 316 3.69 33.07 -6.21
C ARG A 316 4.55 34.27 -5.86
N SER A 317 3.96 35.29 -5.22
CA SER A 317 4.68 36.46 -4.73
C SER A 317 4.18 36.90 -3.35
N SER A 318 4.72 37.97 -2.82
CA SER A 318 4.22 38.58 -1.58
C SER A 318 2.77 39.08 -1.65
N LEU A 319 2.22 39.22 -2.86
CA LEU A 319 0.82 39.61 -3.12
C LEU A 319 -0.14 38.41 -3.18
N GLY A 320 0.40 37.18 -3.10
CA GLY A 320 -0.35 35.94 -3.19
C GLY A 320 -0.06 35.14 -4.48
N THR A 321 -0.91 34.16 -4.76
CA THR A 321 -0.83 33.32 -5.95
C THR A 321 -1.61 33.95 -7.10
N PHE A 322 -1.01 33.99 -8.28
CA PHE A 322 -1.61 34.60 -9.47
C PHE A 322 -1.17 33.88 -10.77
N ALA A 323 -1.91 34.11 -11.84
CA ALA A 323 -1.54 33.70 -13.18
C ALA A 323 -1.66 34.89 -14.15
N TYR A 324 -0.86 34.88 -15.23
CA TYR A 324 -1.01 35.82 -16.31
C TYR A 324 -1.99 35.25 -17.34
N VAL A 325 -3.12 35.95 -17.53
CA VAL A 325 -4.15 35.60 -18.50
C VAL A 325 -3.99 36.45 -19.73
N VAL A 326 -3.94 35.86 -20.91
CA VAL A 326 -3.85 36.55 -22.18
C VAL A 326 -5.24 36.96 -22.65
N LYS A 327 -5.47 38.24 -22.83
CA LYS A 327 -6.72 38.81 -23.37
C LYS A 327 -6.79 38.70 -24.90
N PRO A 328 -7.98 38.85 -25.49
CA PRO A 328 -8.15 38.86 -26.97
C PRO A 328 -7.35 39.95 -27.69
N ASP A 329 -7.05 41.07 -27.02
CA ASP A 329 -6.22 42.17 -27.51
C ASP A 329 -4.70 41.90 -27.42
N LYS A 330 -4.32 40.64 -27.03
CA LYS A 330 -2.93 40.20 -26.82
C LYS A 330 -2.21 40.94 -25.69
N THR A 331 -2.93 41.52 -24.78
CA THR A 331 -2.36 42.02 -23.50
C THR A 331 -2.50 40.95 -22.40
N VAL A 332 -1.64 40.99 -21.41
CA VAL A 332 -1.75 40.09 -20.22
C VAL A 332 -2.37 40.84 -19.06
N GLU A 333 -3.21 40.14 -18.33
CA GLU A 333 -3.81 40.54 -17.07
C GLU A 333 -3.22 39.70 -15.95
N LEU A 334 -2.77 40.34 -14.88
CA LEU A 334 -2.37 39.67 -13.65
C LEU A 334 -3.64 39.33 -12.88
N ARG A 335 -4.01 38.04 -12.83
CA ARG A 335 -5.23 37.60 -12.16
C ARG A 335 -4.87 36.78 -10.95
N LYS A 336 -5.36 37.20 -9.78
CA LYS A 336 -5.24 36.42 -8.55
C LYS A 336 -6.06 35.14 -8.69
N ILE A 337 -5.47 34.00 -8.33
CA ILE A 337 -6.10 32.70 -8.37
C ILE A 337 -5.99 32.02 -7.01
N GLU A 338 -6.95 31.17 -6.72
CA GLU A 338 -6.88 30.20 -5.61
C GLU A 338 -6.50 28.86 -6.18
N GLU A 339 -5.30 28.42 -5.82
CA GLU A 339 -4.81 27.11 -6.23
C GLU A 339 -5.50 25.99 -5.44
N GLY A 340 -5.86 24.92 -6.13
CA GLY A 340 -6.39 23.70 -5.55
C GLY A 340 -5.35 22.60 -5.45
N LEU A 341 -5.72 21.41 -5.86
CA LEU A 341 -4.86 20.24 -5.85
C LEU A 341 -3.88 20.29 -7.03
N THR A 342 -2.64 19.91 -6.75
CA THR A 342 -1.59 19.68 -7.77
C THR A 342 -1.36 18.19 -7.95
N GLU A 343 -1.39 17.71 -9.20
CA GLU A 343 -1.04 16.34 -9.54
C GLU A 343 -0.09 16.36 -10.75
N GLY A 344 1.14 15.92 -10.51
CA GLY A 344 2.21 15.99 -11.50
C GLY A 344 2.48 17.41 -11.98
N GLU A 345 2.34 17.65 -13.28
CA GLU A 345 2.53 18.97 -13.90
C GLU A 345 1.24 19.80 -14.00
N THR A 346 0.12 19.31 -13.49
CA THR A 346 -1.19 19.96 -13.58
C THR A 346 -1.67 20.41 -12.20
N ILE A 347 -2.27 21.59 -12.14
CA ILE A 347 -2.90 22.15 -10.96
C ILE A 347 -4.35 22.51 -11.25
N SER A 348 -5.24 22.25 -10.29
CA SER A 348 -6.61 22.74 -10.34
C SER A 348 -6.69 24.17 -9.79
N VAL A 349 -7.55 24.98 -10.38
CA VAL A 349 -7.83 26.34 -9.92
C VAL A 349 -9.26 26.36 -9.37
N GLN A 350 -9.38 26.71 -8.08
CA GLN A 350 -10.67 26.78 -7.41
C GLN A 350 -11.44 28.05 -7.74
N SER A 351 -10.73 29.17 -7.86
CA SER A 351 -11.32 30.49 -8.21
C SER A 351 -10.34 31.37 -8.95
N GLY A 352 -10.84 32.34 -9.69
CA GLY A 352 -10.05 33.36 -10.39
C GLY A 352 -9.76 33.05 -11.87
N LEU A 353 -10.10 31.85 -12.40
CA LEU A 353 -9.89 31.48 -13.79
C LEU A 353 -11.07 30.69 -14.34
N ALA A 354 -11.44 30.97 -15.56
CA ALA A 354 -12.49 30.22 -16.28
C ALA A 354 -11.88 29.24 -17.30
N ALA A 355 -12.61 28.15 -17.57
CA ALA A 355 -12.23 27.22 -18.64
C ALA A 355 -12.24 27.94 -20.00
N GLY A 356 -11.24 27.65 -20.82
CA GLY A 356 -11.04 28.27 -22.14
C GLY A 356 -10.16 29.53 -22.11
N GLU A 357 -9.88 30.12 -20.97
CA GLU A 357 -8.94 31.25 -20.85
C GLU A 357 -7.51 30.81 -21.12
N THR A 358 -6.72 31.66 -21.73
CA THR A 358 -5.33 31.34 -22.09
C THR A 358 -4.39 31.88 -21.01
N VAL A 359 -3.61 30.97 -20.40
CA VAL A 359 -2.63 31.31 -19.36
C VAL A 359 -1.20 31.17 -19.87
N VAL A 360 -0.33 32.06 -19.44
CA VAL A 360 1.10 32.05 -19.79
C VAL A 360 1.80 30.96 -18.97
N THR A 361 2.59 30.12 -19.63
CA THR A 361 3.37 29.04 -18.99
C THR A 361 4.87 29.26 -19.02
N SER A 362 5.38 30.17 -19.89
CA SER A 362 6.80 30.51 -19.99
C SER A 362 7.00 31.93 -20.51
N GLY A 363 8.09 32.58 -20.12
CA GLY A 363 8.40 33.94 -20.51
C GLY A 363 7.83 35.04 -19.60
N MET A 364 7.44 34.68 -18.38
CA MET A 364 6.75 35.54 -17.42
C MET A 364 7.67 36.60 -16.74
N ASP A 365 8.98 36.37 -16.72
CA ASP A 365 9.95 37.22 -16.01
C ASP A 365 9.97 38.68 -16.47
N ARG A 366 9.48 38.96 -17.68
CA ARG A 366 9.45 40.28 -18.30
C ARG A 366 8.04 40.88 -18.40
N LEU A 367 7.05 40.18 -17.84
CA LEU A 367 5.67 40.60 -17.92
C LEU A 367 5.28 41.49 -16.77
N GLN A 368 4.53 42.54 -17.11
CA GLN A 368 3.81 43.38 -16.17
C GLN A 368 2.34 43.41 -16.59
N GLU A 369 1.46 43.82 -15.71
CA GLU A 369 0.07 44.03 -16.07
C GLU A 369 -0.08 44.94 -17.29
N GLY A 370 -0.86 44.50 -18.28
CA GLY A 370 -1.05 45.23 -19.54
C GLY A 370 0.10 45.11 -20.54
N SER A 371 1.09 44.25 -20.33
CA SER A 371 2.17 44.00 -21.30
C SER A 371 1.59 43.32 -22.56
N LEU A 372 2.06 43.78 -23.74
CA LEU A 372 1.71 43.15 -25.00
C LEU A 372 2.52 41.86 -25.18
N VAL A 373 1.88 40.77 -25.63
CA VAL A 373 2.53 39.46 -25.81
C VAL A 373 2.39 38.94 -27.22
N THR A 374 3.38 38.15 -27.64
CA THR A 374 3.32 37.35 -28.86
C THR A 374 3.35 35.88 -28.47
N LEU A 375 2.31 35.15 -28.78
CA LEU A 375 2.21 33.73 -28.52
C LEU A 375 3.22 32.96 -29.39
N GLN A 376 4.11 32.22 -28.74
CA GLN A 376 4.96 31.24 -29.39
C GLN A 376 4.32 29.85 -29.24
N SER A 377 4.26 29.10 -30.33
CA SER A 377 3.89 27.68 -30.25
C SER A 377 4.93 26.94 -29.43
N GLN A 378 4.48 26.06 -28.50
CA GLN A 378 5.39 25.10 -27.87
C GLN A 378 6.04 24.27 -28.99
N ALA A 379 7.31 24.53 -29.28
CA ALA A 379 8.10 23.59 -30.07
C ALA A 379 8.16 22.31 -29.21
N SER A 380 7.57 21.23 -29.74
CA SER A 380 7.64 19.91 -29.14
C SER A 380 9.10 19.63 -28.82
N LYS A 381 9.42 19.46 -27.51
CA LYS A 381 10.75 19.05 -27.07
C LYS A 381 11.08 17.74 -27.81
N PRO A 382 12.13 17.69 -28.65
CA PRO A 382 12.47 16.44 -29.31
C PRO A 382 12.74 15.37 -28.25
N PRO A 383 12.34 14.13 -28.47
CA PRO A 383 12.63 13.06 -27.52
C PRO A 383 14.14 13.04 -27.28
N LEU A 384 14.53 13.04 -26.01
CA LEU A 384 15.93 12.89 -25.62
C LEU A 384 16.45 11.61 -26.27
N ALA A 385 17.35 11.78 -27.25
CA ALA A 385 18.08 10.68 -27.86
C ALA A 385 18.82 9.97 -26.72
N VAL A 386 18.38 8.77 -26.38
CA VAL A 386 19.11 7.87 -25.52
C VAL A 386 20.39 7.51 -26.28
N ASN A 387 21.49 8.14 -25.93
CA ASN A 387 22.81 7.79 -26.44
C ASN A 387 23.19 6.45 -25.79
N ILE A 388 22.89 5.36 -26.50
CA ILE A 388 23.43 4.04 -26.19
C ILE A 388 24.87 4.08 -26.67
N ALA A 389 25.80 4.47 -25.79
CA ALA A 389 27.21 4.21 -25.99
C ALA A 389 27.54 2.82 -25.41
N GLN A 390 28.17 2.02 -26.27
CA GLN A 390 28.62 0.62 -26.17
C GLN A 390 29.34 0.27 -24.86
#